data_579156001fc6a2994fcdc55c2085d5b5
#
_entry.id   579156001fc6a2994fcdc55c2085d5b5
#
_cell.length_a   1.000
_cell.length_b   1.000
_cell.length_c   1.000
_cell.angle_alpha   90.00
_cell.angle_beta   90.00
_cell.angle_gamma   90.00
#
_symmetry.space_group_name_H-M   'P 1'
#
loop_
_entity.id
_entity.type
_entity.pdbx_description
1 polymer ?
#
loop_
_entity_poly.entity_id
_entity_poly.type
_entity_poly.pdbx_seq_one_letter_code
_entity_poly.pdbx_strand_id
1 'polypeptide(L)'
;MEFPALTHLIQSVCDTAKGHRVLLFGSSSLLASFPNADPEIIGVAVTIDADFFIDPDDASIRAKLNDQLGEDNDYHQTHGYYGDFVDLRLADAFPDGWRDRLVPMPGFDHVFALHPMDMAVSKVNASARSRIDRRFGRREADRGLKDINTLVALIKAGLLDFTELTHQVQLLDHEPALIVECARVLDE
;
A
#
# COMPACT_ATOMS: atom_id res chain seq x y z
N MET A 1 9.73 3.25 -8.35
CA MET A 1 10.14 1.82 -8.50
C MET A 1 9.43 1.24 -9.71
N GLU A 2 10.11 0.40 -10.48
CA GLU A 2 9.53 -0.34 -11.61
C GLU A 2 9.27 -1.80 -11.20
N PHE A 3 8.46 -2.53 -11.98
CA PHE A 3 8.12 -3.93 -11.69
C PHE A 3 9.34 -4.86 -11.52
N PRO A 4 10.41 -4.77 -12.34
CA PRO A 4 11.62 -5.59 -12.13
C PRO A 4 12.34 -5.30 -10.80
N ALA A 5 12.38 -4.03 -10.36
CA ALA A 5 12.96 -3.65 -9.08
C ALA A 5 12.14 -4.20 -7.92
N LEU A 6 10.81 -4.13 -8.00
CA LEU A 6 9.90 -4.74 -7.03
C LEU A 6 10.11 -6.26 -6.96
N THR A 7 10.22 -6.94 -8.10
CA THR A 7 10.47 -8.39 -8.17
C THR A 7 11.78 -8.78 -7.49
N HIS A 8 12.85 -8.01 -7.70
CA HIS A 8 14.15 -8.22 -7.06
C HIS A 8 14.06 -8.03 -5.53
N LEU A 9 13.37 -7.00 -5.06
CA LEU A 9 13.15 -6.79 -3.63
C LEU A 9 12.34 -7.94 -3.01
N ILE A 10 11.24 -8.36 -3.65
CA ILE A 10 10.40 -9.48 -3.19
C ILE A 10 11.22 -10.77 -3.09
N GLN A 11 12.11 -11.06 -4.03
CA GLN A 11 12.98 -12.24 -3.94
C GLN A 11 13.84 -12.20 -2.67
N SER A 12 14.44 -11.05 -2.35
CA SER A 12 15.24 -10.85 -1.14
C SER A 12 14.40 -11.01 0.14
N VAL A 13 13.15 -10.54 0.12
CA VAL A 13 12.19 -10.75 1.22
C VAL A 13 11.89 -12.22 1.42
N CYS A 14 11.57 -12.95 0.35
CA CYS A 14 11.25 -14.39 0.39
C CYS A 14 12.41 -15.23 0.91
N ASP A 15 13.64 -14.87 0.57
CA ASP A 15 14.84 -15.57 1.03
C ASP A 15 15.02 -15.47 2.56
N THR A 16 14.54 -14.38 3.16
CA THR A 16 14.59 -14.16 4.63
C THR A 16 13.33 -14.67 5.32
N ALA A 17 12.15 -14.45 4.75
CA ALA A 17 10.84 -14.77 5.33
C ALA A 17 10.37 -16.20 5.00
N LYS A 18 11.27 -17.16 4.88
CA LYS A 18 10.95 -18.57 4.54
C LYS A 18 9.86 -19.14 5.46
N GLY A 19 8.83 -19.72 4.84
CA GLY A 19 7.70 -20.34 5.54
C GLY A 19 6.57 -19.37 5.91
N HIS A 20 6.69 -18.10 5.55
CA HIS A 20 5.66 -17.07 5.74
C HIS A 20 5.07 -16.65 4.40
N ARG A 21 3.82 -16.19 4.43
CA ARG A 21 3.25 -15.44 3.33
C ARG A 21 3.77 -14.00 3.40
N VAL A 22 4.07 -13.44 2.24
CA VAL A 22 4.48 -12.04 2.09
C VAL A 22 3.32 -11.28 1.46
N LEU A 23 2.81 -10.27 2.13
CA LEU A 23 1.69 -9.47 1.67
C LEU A 23 2.19 -8.07 1.34
N LEU A 24 2.10 -7.71 0.06
CA LEU A 24 2.47 -6.39 -0.47
C LEU A 24 1.26 -5.47 -0.41
N PHE A 25 1.42 -4.28 0.13
CA PHE A 25 0.37 -3.27 0.20
C PHE A 25 0.89 -1.87 -0.19
N GLY A 26 0.12 -0.81 0.06
CA GLY A 26 0.49 0.53 -0.36
C GLY A 26 0.56 0.71 -1.87
N SER A 27 1.27 1.73 -2.34
CA SER A 27 1.35 2.08 -3.77
C SER A 27 2.02 1.01 -4.62
N SER A 28 3.00 0.30 -4.06
CA SER A 28 3.74 -0.76 -4.75
C SER A 28 2.89 -1.99 -5.08
N SER A 29 1.78 -2.24 -4.35
CA SER A 29 0.83 -3.31 -4.67
C SER A 29 0.16 -3.14 -6.04
N LEU A 30 0.08 -1.91 -6.55
CA LEU A 30 -0.43 -1.62 -7.89
C LEU A 30 0.48 -2.15 -8.99
N LEU A 31 1.81 -2.14 -8.79
CA LEU A 31 2.75 -2.74 -9.73
C LEU A 31 2.52 -4.25 -9.87
N ALA A 32 2.17 -4.95 -8.78
CA ALA A 32 1.84 -6.36 -8.81
C ALA A 32 0.52 -6.62 -9.53
N SER A 33 -0.48 -5.76 -9.34
CA SER A 33 -1.80 -5.87 -9.97
C SER A 33 -1.77 -5.48 -11.46
N PHE A 34 -0.89 -4.55 -11.84
CA PHE A 34 -0.77 -4.00 -13.20
C PHE A 34 0.68 -4.06 -13.70
N PRO A 35 1.29 -5.27 -13.85
CA PRO A 35 2.73 -5.41 -14.11
C PRO A 35 3.19 -4.85 -15.46
N ASN A 36 2.27 -4.62 -16.38
CA ASN A 36 2.54 -4.06 -17.71
C ASN A 36 2.09 -2.60 -17.85
N ALA A 37 1.54 -2.00 -16.79
CA ALA A 37 1.13 -0.61 -16.83
C ALA A 37 2.35 0.31 -16.64
N ASP A 38 2.31 1.46 -17.32
CA ASP A 38 3.29 2.51 -17.10
C ASP A 38 3.13 3.03 -15.65
N PRO A 39 4.19 3.03 -14.83
CA PRO A 39 4.15 3.54 -13.45
C PRO A 39 3.65 4.99 -13.34
N GLU A 40 3.87 5.83 -14.37
CA GLU A 40 3.32 7.19 -14.39
C GLU A 40 1.80 7.19 -14.53
N ILE A 41 1.25 6.30 -15.36
CA ILE A 41 -0.20 6.19 -15.59
C ILE A 41 -0.93 5.72 -14.33
N ILE A 42 -0.34 4.79 -13.57
CA ILE A 42 -0.93 4.28 -12.32
C ILE A 42 -0.52 5.09 -11.08
N GLY A 43 0.20 6.20 -11.25
CA GLY A 43 0.53 7.14 -10.18
C GLY A 43 1.56 6.64 -9.17
N VAL A 44 2.46 5.70 -9.55
CA VAL A 44 3.47 5.12 -8.66
C VAL A 44 4.92 5.35 -9.11
N ALA A 45 5.15 6.18 -10.13
CA ALA A 45 6.48 6.44 -10.69
C ALA A 45 7.51 6.90 -9.65
N VAL A 46 7.09 7.69 -8.67
CA VAL A 46 7.96 8.23 -7.61
C VAL A 46 8.07 7.32 -6.37
N THR A 47 7.44 6.14 -6.38
CA THR A 47 7.52 5.20 -5.25
C THR A 47 8.89 4.51 -5.26
N ILE A 48 9.64 4.64 -4.17
CA ILE A 48 10.94 3.97 -3.95
C ILE A 48 10.87 2.92 -2.84
N ASP A 49 9.80 2.94 -2.07
CA ASP A 49 9.48 2.03 -0.99
C ASP A 49 8.45 0.97 -1.42
N ALA A 50 8.51 -0.18 -0.80
CA ALA A 50 7.45 -1.19 -0.88
C ALA A 50 7.07 -1.64 0.53
N ASP A 51 5.77 -1.55 0.83
CA ASP A 51 5.23 -1.86 2.14
C ASP A 51 4.86 -3.35 2.22
N PHE A 52 5.31 -4.04 3.28
CA PHE A 52 5.10 -5.47 3.46
C PHE A 52 4.53 -5.83 4.82
N PHE A 53 3.61 -6.79 4.82
CA PHE A 53 3.28 -7.59 6.00
C PHE A 53 3.84 -9.00 5.85
N ILE A 54 4.25 -9.60 6.96
CA ILE A 54 4.63 -11.02 7.07
C ILE A 54 3.48 -11.76 7.77
N ASP A 55 2.96 -12.81 7.19
CA ASP A 55 1.80 -13.54 7.68
C ASP A 55 2.11 -15.05 7.82
N PRO A 56 2.05 -15.65 9.04
CA PRO A 56 1.70 -14.99 10.31
C PRO A 56 2.73 -13.93 10.72
N ASP A 57 2.28 -12.94 11.51
CA ASP A 57 3.15 -11.86 11.97
C ASP A 57 4.28 -12.39 12.86
N ASP A 58 5.52 -12.06 12.53
CA ASP A 58 6.73 -12.41 13.28
C ASP A 58 7.63 -11.18 13.44
N ALA A 59 7.63 -10.63 14.65
CA ALA A 59 8.41 -9.45 14.97
C ALA A 59 9.93 -9.64 14.77
N SER A 60 10.44 -10.86 14.93
CA SER A 60 11.89 -11.14 14.75
C SER A 60 12.25 -11.15 13.27
N ILE A 61 11.40 -11.71 12.42
CA ILE A 61 11.57 -11.69 10.97
C ILE A 61 11.42 -10.26 10.45
N ARG A 62 10.41 -9.51 10.90
CA ARG A 62 10.25 -8.09 10.53
C ARG A 62 11.48 -7.27 10.90
N ALA A 63 11.98 -7.41 12.12
CA ALA A 63 13.19 -6.70 12.55
C ALA A 63 14.38 -7.03 11.66
N LYS A 64 14.60 -8.31 11.34
CA LYS A 64 15.68 -8.77 10.45
C LYS A 64 15.52 -8.21 9.02
N LEU A 65 14.30 -8.20 8.48
CA LEU A 65 14.02 -7.65 7.16
C LEU A 65 14.25 -6.15 7.11
N ASN A 66 13.81 -5.40 8.13
CA ASN A 66 14.06 -3.97 8.23
C ASN A 66 15.56 -3.66 8.32
N ASP A 67 16.33 -4.47 9.06
CA ASP A 67 17.79 -4.33 9.16
C ASP A 67 18.49 -4.60 7.80
N GLN A 68 18.01 -5.56 7.03
CA GLN A 68 18.64 -5.97 5.78
C GLN A 68 18.17 -5.18 4.55
N LEU A 69 16.89 -4.86 4.46
CA LEU A 69 16.23 -4.35 3.25
C LEU A 69 15.51 -3.02 3.48
N GLY A 70 15.55 -2.45 4.70
CA GLY A 70 14.85 -1.24 5.09
C GLY A 70 15.51 0.04 4.57
N GLU A 71 14.97 1.18 4.99
CA GLU A 71 15.49 2.51 4.65
C GLU A 71 16.88 2.72 5.22
N ASP A 72 17.74 3.46 4.50
CA ASP A 72 19.09 3.89 4.89
C ASP A 72 20.14 2.78 5.10
N ASN A 73 19.84 1.52 4.79
CA ASN A 73 20.81 0.44 4.85
C ASN A 73 21.60 0.26 3.53
N ASP A 74 22.55 -0.69 3.52
CA ASP A 74 23.40 -0.97 2.35
C ASP A 74 22.57 -1.41 1.12
N TYR A 75 21.45 -2.11 1.32
CA TYR A 75 20.55 -2.50 0.23
C TYR A 75 19.92 -1.27 -0.43
N HIS A 76 19.34 -0.37 0.37
CA HIS A 76 18.76 0.87 -0.12
C HIS A 76 19.80 1.75 -0.82
N GLN A 77 20.99 1.91 -0.23
CA GLN A 77 22.07 2.69 -0.83
C GLN A 77 22.56 2.11 -2.16
N THR A 78 22.56 0.79 -2.30
CA THR A 78 23.01 0.09 -3.52
C THR A 78 21.99 0.13 -4.63
N HIS A 79 20.70 -0.05 -4.30
CA HIS A 79 19.64 -0.26 -5.28
C HIS A 79 18.72 0.95 -5.50
N GLY A 80 18.71 1.92 -4.58
CA GLY A 80 17.87 3.12 -4.65
C GLY A 80 16.38 2.87 -4.30
N TYR A 81 16.05 1.69 -3.77
CA TYR A 81 14.72 1.32 -3.26
C TYR A 81 14.85 0.39 -2.06
N TYR A 82 13.78 0.27 -1.27
CA TYR A 82 13.79 -0.49 -0.02
C TYR A 82 12.41 -1.08 0.33
N GLY A 83 12.38 -1.96 1.34
CA GLY A 83 11.16 -2.50 1.92
C GLY A 83 10.85 -1.88 3.27
N ASP A 84 9.60 -1.54 3.52
CA ASP A 84 9.08 -1.16 4.84
C ASP A 84 8.24 -2.33 5.40
N PHE A 85 8.72 -2.92 6.50
CA PHE A 85 8.13 -4.12 7.08
C PHE A 85 7.37 -3.74 8.35
N VAL A 86 6.05 -3.68 8.24
CA VAL A 86 5.18 -3.18 9.28
C VAL A 86 4.40 -4.27 9.99
N ASP A 87 3.85 -3.92 11.13
CA ASP A 87 3.02 -4.80 11.95
C ASP A 87 1.68 -5.07 11.24
N LEU A 88 1.29 -6.35 11.16
CA LEU A 88 0.05 -6.77 10.51
C LEU A 88 -1.22 -6.15 11.12
N ARG A 89 -1.15 -5.65 12.37
CA ARG A 89 -2.25 -4.89 12.99
C ARG A 89 -2.64 -3.62 12.23
N LEU A 90 -1.75 -3.06 11.41
CA LEU A 90 -2.11 -1.93 10.54
C LEU A 90 -3.14 -2.32 9.48
N ALA A 91 -3.28 -3.61 9.17
CA ALA A 91 -4.29 -4.13 8.25
C ALA A 91 -5.73 -4.07 8.81
N ASP A 92 -5.92 -3.78 10.09
CA ASP A 92 -7.25 -3.53 10.67
C ASP A 92 -7.94 -2.28 10.07
N ALA A 93 -7.17 -1.45 9.35
CA ALA A 93 -7.71 -0.31 8.59
C ALA A 93 -8.20 -0.68 7.18
N PHE A 94 -8.04 -1.93 6.74
CA PHE A 94 -8.53 -2.39 5.44
C PHE A 94 -9.99 -2.82 5.52
N PRO A 95 -10.72 -2.78 4.39
CA PRO A 95 -12.11 -3.25 4.33
C PRO A 95 -12.23 -4.74 4.72
N ASP A 96 -13.35 -5.11 5.34
CA ASP A 96 -13.63 -6.51 5.67
C ASP A 96 -13.48 -7.43 4.46
N GLY A 97 -12.97 -8.65 4.67
CA GLY A 97 -12.76 -9.64 3.62
C GLY A 97 -11.57 -9.33 2.68
N TRP A 98 -10.73 -8.35 2.95
CA TRP A 98 -9.58 -8.02 2.11
C TRP A 98 -8.64 -9.22 1.85
N ARG A 99 -8.52 -10.14 2.82
CA ARG A 99 -7.69 -11.34 2.68
C ARG A 99 -8.19 -12.30 1.59
N ASP A 100 -9.49 -12.31 1.32
CA ASP A 100 -10.11 -13.16 0.29
C ASP A 100 -9.95 -12.57 -1.12
N ARG A 101 -9.61 -11.28 -1.19
CA ARG A 101 -9.41 -10.53 -2.44
C ARG A 101 -7.94 -10.33 -2.81
N LEU A 102 -7.01 -10.88 -2.06
CA LEU A 102 -5.58 -10.77 -2.35
C LEU A 102 -5.26 -11.25 -3.78
N VAL A 103 -4.43 -10.49 -4.46
CA VAL A 103 -3.96 -10.79 -5.82
C VAL A 103 -2.64 -11.55 -5.76
N PRO A 104 -2.56 -12.77 -6.30
CA PRO A 104 -1.29 -13.50 -6.35
C PRO A 104 -0.23 -12.74 -7.15
N MET A 105 0.99 -12.65 -6.62
CA MET A 105 2.12 -12.04 -7.31
C MET A 105 2.68 -12.99 -8.37
N PRO A 106 2.74 -12.59 -9.65
CA PRO A 106 3.29 -13.45 -10.71
C PRO A 106 4.71 -13.92 -10.40
N GLY A 107 4.94 -15.24 -10.50
CA GLY A 107 6.26 -15.85 -10.27
C GLY A 107 6.60 -16.17 -8.81
N PHE A 108 5.67 -15.96 -7.87
CA PHE A 108 5.89 -16.25 -6.46
C PHE A 108 4.69 -16.98 -5.83
N ASP A 109 4.94 -18.15 -5.23
CA ASP A 109 3.86 -19.00 -4.69
C ASP A 109 3.24 -18.46 -3.38
N HIS A 110 4.01 -17.69 -2.60
CA HIS A 110 3.61 -17.23 -1.26
C HIS A 110 3.57 -15.71 -1.12
N VAL A 111 3.56 -14.98 -2.24
CA VAL A 111 3.50 -13.52 -2.25
C VAL A 111 2.17 -13.07 -2.84
N PHE A 112 1.52 -12.16 -2.18
CA PHE A 112 0.23 -11.61 -2.58
C PHE A 112 0.24 -10.10 -2.45
N ALA A 113 -0.48 -9.42 -3.32
CA ALA A 113 -0.67 -7.98 -3.26
C ALA A 113 -2.09 -7.64 -2.78
N LEU A 114 -2.23 -6.52 -2.10
CA LEU A 114 -3.55 -5.97 -1.77
C LEU A 114 -4.30 -5.65 -3.08
N HIS A 115 -5.58 -6.03 -3.13
CA HIS A 115 -6.43 -5.73 -4.27
C HIS A 115 -6.51 -4.21 -4.53
N PRO A 116 -6.49 -3.72 -5.79
CA PRO A 116 -6.48 -2.29 -6.09
C PRO A 116 -7.61 -1.49 -5.42
N MET A 117 -8.81 -2.06 -5.30
CA MET A 117 -9.91 -1.43 -4.59
C MET A 117 -9.65 -1.28 -3.10
N ASP A 118 -9.13 -2.32 -2.43
CA ASP A 118 -8.82 -2.27 -1.00
C ASP A 118 -7.66 -1.29 -0.72
N MET A 119 -6.68 -1.23 -1.62
CA MET A 119 -5.62 -0.22 -1.58
C MET A 119 -6.20 1.19 -1.74
N ALA A 120 -7.13 1.40 -2.67
CA ALA A 120 -7.78 2.69 -2.89
C ALA A 120 -8.57 3.14 -1.64
N VAL A 121 -9.36 2.25 -1.05
CA VAL A 121 -10.09 2.51 0.21
C VAL A 121 -9.13 2.90 1.33
N SER A 122 -8.00 2.17 1.47
CA SER A 122 -7.00 2.48 2.49
C SER A 122 -6.37 3.87 2.29
N LYS A 123 -6.16 4.30 1.04
CA LYS A 123 -5.64 5.65 0.70
C LYS A 123 -6.65 6.76 1.02
N VAL A 124 -7.94 6.56 0.72
CA VAL A 124 -8.99 7.51 1.13
C VAL A 124 -8.97 7.67 2.65
N ASN A 125 -8.93 6.55 3.38
CA ASN A 125 -8.89 6.54 4.85
C ASN A 125 -7.63 7.25 5.39
N ALA A 126 -6.44 6.94 4.84
CA ALA A 126 -5.18 7.58 5.23
C ALA A 126 -5.19 9.09 4.96
N SER A 127 -5.74 9.53 3.82
CA SER A 127 -5.88 10.93 3.46
C SER A 127 -6.84 11.66 4.42
N ALA A 128 -7.98 11.04 4.75
CA ALA A 128 -8.95 11.57 5.70
C ALA A 128 -8.35 11.72 7.11
N ARG A 129 -7.65 10.70 7.60
CA ARG A 129 -6.94 10.74 8.89
C ARG A 129 -5.87 11.82 8.91
N SER A 130 -5.08 11.96 7.84
CA SER A 130 -4.06 13.01 7.70
C SER A 130 -4.67 14.42 7.80
N ARG A 131 -5.88 14.64 7.25
CA ARG A 131 -6.60 15.92 7.34
C ARG A 131 -7.09 16.21 8.76
N ILE A 132 -7.60 15.18 9.45
CA ILE A 132 -8.00 15.31 10.86
C ILE A 132 -6.78 15.66 11.71
N ASP A 133 -5.68 14.91 11.56
CA ASP A 133 -4.44 15.13 12.33
C ASP A 133 -3.87 16.54 12.12
N ARG A 134 -3.94 17.08 10.89
CA ARG A 134 -3.52 18.47 10.58
C ARG A 134 -4.36 19.51 11.33
N ARG A 135 -5.66 19.32 11.43
CA ARG A 135 -6.53 20.24 12.18
C ARG A 135 -6.14 20.31 13.65
N PHE A 136 -5.54 19.24 14.18
CA PHE A 136 -5.02 19.16 15.55
C PHE A 136 -3.51 19.43 15.67
N GLY A 137 -2.83 19.88 14.58
CA GLY A 137 -1.40 20.20 14.58
C GLY A 137 -0.47 18.99 14.70
N ARG A 138 -0.93 17.79 14.34
CA ARG A 138 -0.23 16.52 14.60
C ARG A 138 0.61 15.99 13.44
N ARG A 139 0.49 16.53 12.20
CA ARG A 139 1.21 16.04 11.02
C ARG A 139 1.49 17.10 9.95
N GLU A 140 2.52 16.88 9.15
CA GLU A 140 2.87 17.67 7.97
C GLU A 140 2.01 17.31 6.73
N ALA A 141 1.96 18.25 5.76
CA ALA A 141 0.89 18.36 4.76
C ALA A 141 0.93 17.37 3.58
N ASP A 142 2.06 16.70 3.27
CA ASP A 142 2.31 16.14 1.94
C ASP A 142 1.77 14.73 1.66
N ARG A 143 1.58 13.87 2.67
CA ARG A 143 1.18 12.48 2.42
C ARG A 143 -0.21 12.34 1.80
N GLY A 144 -1.17 13.15 2.21
CA GLY A 144 -2.54 13.09 1.69
C GLY A 144 -2.66 13.43 0.21
N LEU A 145 -1.83 14.34 -0.31
CA LEU A 145 -1.87 14.75 -1.72
C LEU A 145 -1.32 13.64 -2.64
N LYS A 146 -0.25 12.95 -2.24
CA LYS A 146 0.29 11.80 -2.98
C LYS A 146 -0.78 10.71 -3.15
N ASP A 147 -1.51 10.41 -2.09
CA ASP A 147 -2.56 9.39 -2.10
C ASP A 147 -3.71 9.75 -3.03
N ILE A 148 -4.19 10.99 -2.97
CA ILE A 148 -5.23 11.50 -3.87
C ILE A 148 -4.77 11.45 -5.33
N ASN A 149 -3.55 11.88 -5.64
CA ASN A 149 -3.02 11.84 -7.00
C ASN A 149 -2.98 10.41 -7.56
N THR A 150 -2.61 9.41 -6.75
CA THR A 150 -2.66 7.99 -7.15
C THR A 150 -4.09 7.55 -7.47
N LEU A 151 -5.07 7.90 -6.63
CA LEU A 151 -6.48 7.56 -6.86
C LEU A 151 -7.00 8.18 -8.16
N VAL A 152 -6.73 9.47 -8.38
CA VAL A 152 -7.12 10.19 -9.60
C VAL A 152 -6.50 9.55 -10.84
N ALA A 153 -5.22 9.15 -10.77
CA ALA A 153 -4.54 8.48 -11.87
C ALA A 153 -5.22 7.15 -12.24
N LEU A 154 -5.53 6.31 -11.25
CA LEU A 154 -6.20 5.03 -11.45
C LEU A 154 -7.62 5.18 -12.03
N ILE A 155 -8.39 6.15 -11.54
CA ILE A 155 -9.74 6.43 -12.05
C ILE A 155 -9.66 6.92 -13.50
N LYS A 156 -8.76 7.86 -13.81
CA LYS A 156 -8.57 8.36 -15.19
C LYS A 156 -8.11 7.28 -16.15
N ALA A 157 -7.32 6.32 -15.68
CA ALA A 157 -6.88 5.17 -16.47
C ALA A 157 -7.98 4.09 -16.64
N GLY A 158 -9.14 4.25 -16.00
CA GLY A 158 -10.22 3.24 -16.00
C GLY A 158 -9.88 1.95 -15.26
N LEU A 159 -8.87 1.99 -14.38
CA LEU A 159 -8.40 0.86 -13.58
C LEU A 159 -9.10 0.78 -12.22
N LEU A 160 -9.84 1.82 -11.85
CA LEU A 160 -10.62 1.91 -10.62
C LEU A 160 -11.97 2.57 -10.94
N ASP A 161 -13.06 1.93 -10.52
CA ASP A 161 -14.40 2.50 -10.61
C ASP A 161 -14.66 3.42 -9.42
N PHE A 162 -14.95 4.69 -9.68
CA PHE A 162 -15.19 5.70 -8.65
C PHE A 162 -16.48 5.45 -7.85
N THR A 163 -17.53 4.95 -8.52
CA THR A 163 -18.81 4.66 -7.86
C THR A 163 -18.64 3.51 -6.87
N GLU A 164 -17.92 2.46 -7.28
CA GLU A 164 -17.61 1.34 -6.41
C GLU A 164 -16.70 1.76 -5.27
N LEU A 165 -15.66 2.58 -5.51
CA LEU A 165 -14.81 3.12 -4.45
C LEU A 165 -15.63 3.88 -3.40
N THR A 166 -16.55 4.75 -3.85
CA THR A 166 -17.42 5.51 -2.96
C THR A 166 -18.28 4.59 -2.11
N HIS A 167 -18.87 3.55 -2.73
CA HIS A 167 -19.66 2.55 -2.04
C HIS A 167 -18.83 1.79 -0.99
N GLN A 168 -17.63 1.31 -1.34
CA GLN A 168 -16.74 0.59 -0.43
C GLN A 168 -16.29 1.45 0.76
N VAL A 169 -16.00 2.73 0.54
CA VAL A 169 -15.67 3.67 1.62
C VAL A 169 -16.85 3.89 2.58
N GLN A 170 -18.08 3.91 2.08
CA GLN A 170 -19.28 4.07 2.91
C GLN A 170 -19.58 2.83 3.78
N LEU A 171 -19.09 1.65 3.39
CA LEU A 171 -19.24 0.42 4.15
C LEU A 171 -18.26 0.31 5.34
N LEU A 172 -17.26 1.20 5.43
CA LEU A 172 -16.31 1.18 6.54
C LEU A 172 -17.00 1.55 7.85
N ASP A 173 -16.79 0.72 8.88
CA ASP A 173 -17.23 1.01 10.25
C ASP A 173 -16.22 1.94 10.95
N HIS A 174 -16.40 3.25 10.71
CA HIS A 174 -15.52 4.28 11.24
C HIS A 174 -16.25 5.26 12.16
N GLU A 175 -15.47 5.96 12.98
CA GLU A 175 -15.98 7.11 13.75
C GLU A 175 -16.62 8.16 12.81
N PRO A 176 -17.75 8.78 13.21
CA PRO A 176 -18.48 9.72 12.35
C PRO A 176 -17.62 10.84 11.75
N ALA A 177 -16.65 11.35 12.50
CA ALA A 177 -15.72 12.40 12.01
C ALA A 177 -14.86 11.90 10.84
N LEU A 178 -14.43 10.64 10.85
CA LEU A 178 -13.63 10.05 9.78
C LEU A 178 -14.47 9.79 8.54
N ILE A 179 -15.72 9.32 8.69
CA ILE A 179 -16.66 9.12 7.58
C ILE A 179 -16.88 10.43 6.82
N VAL A 180 -17.14 11.53 7.56
CA VAL A 180 -17.31 12.86 6.94
C VAL A 180 -16.07 13.31 6.19
N GLU A 181 -14.88 13.04 6.72
CA GLU A 181 -13.65 13.45 6.05
C GLU A 181 -13.31 12.55 4.86
N CYS A 182 -13.64 11.25 4.90
CA CYS A 182 -13.56 10.37 3.74
C CYS A 182 -14.44 10.86 2.58
N ALA A 183 -15.68 11.25 2.87
CA ALA A 183 -16.56 11.84 1.86
C ALA A 183 -15.94 13.09 1.22
N ARG A 184 -15.34 13.99 2.01
CA ARG A 184 -14.64 15.17 1.49
C ARG A 184 -13.43 14.83 0.62
N VAL A 185 -12.69 13.77 0.94
CA VAL A 185 -11.57 13.29 0.09
C VAL A 185 -12.09 12.82 -1.27
N LEU A 186 -13.24 12.17 -1.30
CA LEU A 186 -13.86 11.68 -2.54
C LEU A 186 -14.45 12.81 -3.42
N ASP A 187 -14.85 13.93 -2.81
CA ASP A 187 -15.40 15.09 -3.52
C ASP A 187 -14.34 15.96 -4.23
N GLU A 188 -13.06 15.73 -4.00
CA GLU A 188 -11.91 16.43 -4.62
C GLU A 188 -11.40 15.72 -5.87
#